data_744aa138d26b6296f83891d6b872dec5
#
_entry.id   744aa138d26b6296f83891d6b872dec5
#
_cell.length_a   1.000
_cell.length_b   1.000
_cell.length_c   1.000
_cell.angle_alpha   90.00
_cell.angle_beta   90.00
_cell.angle_gamma   90.00
#
_symmetry.space_group_name_H-M   'P 1'
#
loop_
_entity.id
_entity.type
_entity.pdbx_description
1 polymer ?
#
loop_
_entity_poly.entity_id
_entity_poly.type
_entity_poly.pdbx_seq_one_letter_code
_entity_poly.pdbx_strand_id
1 'polypeptide(L)'
;MPDKIKTIFATSSGNGVAAISVVRISGPEAINTIQQFFKTKTVLEPRKVVLKNLWWNQKRLDQAIVIYFEKTKSYTGEETVEVHLHGSIAIVGMFIDALGSLKDVRQAGPGDFTRQAFENGRMKISEVEGLANLINAETESQKIQAE
;
A
#
# COMPACT_ATOMS: atom_id res chain seq x y z
N MET A 1 -12.18 22.18 9.80
CA MET A 1 -11.06 21.23 9.85
C MET A 1 -10.79 20.74 8.45
N PRO A 2 -9.57 20.90 7.97
CA PRO A 2 -9.24 20.28 6.70
C PRO A 2 -9.42 18.77 6.82
N ASP A 3 -10.02 18.18 5.80
CA ASP A 3 -10.21 16.74 5.78
C ASP A 3 -8.85 16.07 5.74
N LYS A 4 -8.62 15.19 6.70
CA LYS A 4 -7.42 14.36 6.69
C LYS A 4 -7.46 13.43 5.48
N ILE A 5 -6.34 13.30 4.79
CA ILE A 5 -6.18 12.30 3.76
C ILE A 5 -6.27 10.92 4.45
N LYS A 6 -7.31 10.16 4.10
CA LYS A 6 -7.59 8.86 4.74
C LYS A 6 -7.01 7.68 4.01
N THR A 7 -6.70 7.84 2.73
CA THR A 7 -6.10 6.76 1.95
C THR A 7 -4.59 6.84 2.05
N ILE A 8 -3.98 5.74 2.40
CA ILE A 8 -2.55 5.65 2.64
C ILE A 8 -1.92 4.55 1.79
N PHE A 9 -0.64 4.71 1.48
CA PHE A 9 0.11 3.71 0.72
C PHE A 9 1.50 3.50 1.30
N ALA A 10 2.01 2.31 1.14
CA ALA A 10 3.41 1.99 1.48
C ALA A 10 3.79 0.67 0.84
N THR A 11 5.09 0.41 0.76
CA THR A 11 5.56 -0.94 0.47
C THR A 11 5.26 -1.81 1.69
N SER A 12 4.62 -2.95 1.46
CA SER A 12 4.31 -3.91 2.52
C SER A 12 5.33 -5.05 2.58
N SER A 13 6.15 -5.19 1.57
CA SER A 13 7.31 -6.07 1.56
C SER A 13 8.52 -5.27 2.05
N GLY A 14 9.38 -5.87 2.86
CA GLY A 14 10.50 -5.16 3.48
C GLY A 14 11.38 -4.40 2.51
N ASN A 15 12.22 -3.51 3.06
CA ASN A 15 13.19 -2.75 2.28
C ASN A 15 14.29 -3.68 1.78
N GLY A 16 14.56 -3.66 0.49
CA GLY A 16 15.63 -4.44 -0.10
C GLY A 16 15.30 -4.87 -1.50
N VAL A 17 16.29 -5.45 -2.16
CA VAL A 17 16.14 -5.99 -3.50
C VAL A 17 15.39 -7.32 -3.38
N ALA A 18 14.21 -7.35 -3.90
CA ALA A 18 13.38 -8.57 -3.96
C ALA A 18 12.92 -8.77 -5.39
N ALA A 19 12.60 -10.01 -5.75
CA ALA A 19 12.04 -10.30 -7.08
C ALA A 19 10.71 -9.60 -7.29
N ILE A 20 9.92 -9.45 -6.23
CA ILE A 20 8.62 -8.80 -6.24
C ILE A 20 8.53 -7.85 -5.05
N SER A 21 8.03 -6.65 -5.30
CA SER A 21 7.71 -5.69 -4.25
C SER A 21 6.22 -5.44 -4.24
N VAL A 22 5.62 -5.44 -3.06
CA VAL A 22 4.20 -5.22 -2.88
C VAL A 22 3.98 -3.82 -2.33
N VAL A 23 3.16 -3.05 -3.03
CA VAL A 23 2.69 -1.74 -2.55
C VAL A 23 1.22 -1.89 -2.19
N ARG A 24 0.87 -1.50 -0.98
CA ARG A 24 -0.51 -1.53 -0.50
C ARG A 24 -1.07 -0.11 -0.48
N ILE A 25 -2.28 0.04 -1.01
CA ILE A 25 -3.03 1.29 -0.97
C ILE A 25 -4.32 0.99 -0.22
N SER A 26 -4.57 1.67 0.89
CA SER A 26 -5.70 1.37 1.77
C SER A 26 -6.44 2.63 2.17
N GLY A 27 -7.73 2.66 1.89
CA GLY A 27 -8.60 3.77 2.23
C GLY A 27 -9.72 3.96 1.22
N PRO A 28 -10.58 4.96 1.43
CA PRO A 28 -11.74 5.17 0.56
C PRO A 28 -11.39 5.48 -0.89
N GLU A 29 -10.18 5.99 -1.17
CA GLU A 29 -9.74 6.34 -2.53
C GLU A 29 -8.83 5.29 -3.16
N ALA A 30 -8.69 4.10 -2.56
CA ALA A 30 -7.75 3.09 -3.04
C ALA A 30 -8.03 2.68 -4.50
N ILE A 31 -9.29 2.41 -4.83
CA ILE A 31 -9.66 2.02 -6.20
C ILE A 31 -9.45 3.18 -7.16
N ASN A 32 -9.91 4.38 -6.81
CA ASN A 32 -9.73 5.56 -7.66
C ASN A 32 -8.25 5.88 -7.89
N THR A 33 -7.43 5.64 -6.87
CA THR A 33 -6.00 5.86 -6.96
C THR A 33 -5.36 4.94 -8.00
N ILE A 34 -5.61 3.64 -7.92
CA ILE A 34 -4.98 2.70 -8.86
C ILE A 34 -5.51 2.88 -10.29
N GLN A 35 -6.77 3.29 -10.44
CA GLN A 35 -7.34 3.55 -11.76
C GLN A 35 -6.57 4.64 -12.53
N GLN A 36 -5.93 5.56 -11.84
CA GLN A 36 -5.14 6.62 -12.48
C GLN A 36 -3.90 6.09 -13.19
N PHE A 37 -3.49 4.87 -12.88
CA PHE A 37 -2.36 4.19 -13.53
C PHE A 37 -2.79 3.25 -14.65
N PHE A 38 -4.08 3.10 -14.87
CA PHE A 38 -4.62 2.29 -15.96
C PHE A 38 -4.98 3.19 -17.15
N LYS A 39 -4.72 2.74 -18.38
CA LYS A 39 -5.11 3.49 -19.59
C LYS A 39 -6.61 3.58 -19.74
N THR A 40 -7.32 2.51 -19.36
CA THR A 40 -8.76 2.46 -19.42
C THR A 40 -9.29 2.02 -18.08
N LYS A 41 -10.43 2.60 -17.69
CA LYS A 41 -11.07 2.23 -16.43
C LYS A 41 -11.38 0.74 -16.43
N THR A 42 -10.96 0.06 -15.39
CA THR A 42 -11.12 -1.37 -15.24
C THR A 42 -11.91 -1.67 -13.97
N VAL A 43 -12.94 -2.52 -14.09
CA VAL A 43 -13.67 -3.00 -12.91
C VAL A 43 -12.81 -4.06 -12.24
N LEU A 44 -12.44 -3.83 -10.97
CA LEU A 44 -11.67 -4.79 -10.19
C LEU A 44 -12.63 -5.63 -9.36
N GLU A 45 -12.63 -6.93 -9.60
CA GLU A 45 -13.40 -7.87 -8.80
C GLU A 45 -12.66 -8.19 -7.52
N PRO A 46 -13.36 -8.26 -6.36
CA PRO A 46 -12.68 -8.53 -5.09
C PRO A 46 -11.92 -9.83 -5.09
N ARG A 47 -10.70 -9.79 -4.57
CA ARG A 47 -9.83 -10.96 -4.33
C ARG A 47 -9.50 -11.75 -5.59
N LYS A 48 -9.55 -11.08 -6.74
CA LYS A 48 -9.20 -11.68 -8.03
C LYS A 48 -7.89 -11.08 -8.51
N VAL A 49 -6.94 -11.93 -8.86
CA VAL A 49 -5.64 -11.53 -9.39
C VAL A 49 -5.81 -11.08 -10.84
N VAL A 50 -5.35 -9.86 -11.14
CA VAL A 50 -5.36 -9.30 -12.51
C VAL A 50 -3.97 -8.83 -12.86
N LEU A 51 -3.55 -9.11 -14.08
CA LEU A 51 -2.30 -8.60 -14.62
C LEU A 51 -2.59 -7.32 -15.40
N LYS A 52 -1.98 -6.20 -14.99
CA LYS A 52 -2.26 -4.89 -15.57
C LYS A 52 -0.97 -4.15 -15.90
N ASN A 53 -0.97 -3.45 -17.04
CA ASN A 53 0.06 -2.46 -17.31
C ASN A 53 -0.24 -1.19 -16.52
N LEU A 54 0.76 -0.68 -15.83
CA LEU A 54 0.68 0.57 -15.08
C LEU A 54 1.35 1.67 -15.88
N TRP A 55 0.67 2.80 -16.02
CA TRP A 55 1.12 3.94 -16.82
C TRP A 55 1.17 5.20 -15.97
N TRP A 56 2.19 6.00 -16.20
CA TRP A 56 2.32 7.31 -15.56
C TRP A 56 3.02 8.27 -16.52
N ASN A 57 2.43 9.45 -16.72
CA ASN A 57 2.97 10.45 -17.65
C ASN A 57 3.27 9.84 -19.01
N GLN A 58 2.32 9.06 -19.52
CA GLN A 58 2.37 8.44 -20.86
C GLN A 58 3.46 7.38 -21.02
N LYS A 59 4.07 6.95 -19.92
CA LYS A 59 5.08 5.88 -19.93
C LYS A 59 4.58 4.68 -19.18
N ARG A 60 4.85 3.49 -19.68
CA ARG A 60 4.58 2.27 -18.94
C ARG A 60 5.62 2.12 -17.83
N LEU A 61 5.16 2.08 -16.59
CA LEU A 61 6.03 1.85 -15.44
C LEU A 61 6.40 0.38 -15.30
N ASP A 62 5.40 -0.49 -15.41
CA ASP A 62 5.57 -1.92 -15.17
C ASP A 62 4.31 -2.65 -15.63
N GLN A 63 4.42 -3.96 -15.76
CA GLN A 63 3.28 -4.85 -15.81
C GLN A 63 3.20 -5.53 -14.46
N ALA A 64 2.11 -5.29 -13.74
CA ALA A 64 2.00 -5.68 -12.34
C ALA A 64 0.76 -6.52 -12.08
N ILE A 65 0.82 -7.32 -11.04
CA ILE A 65 -0.35 -7.99 -10.50
C ILE A 65 -1.08 -7.00 -9.59
N VAL A 66 -2.39 -6.86 -9.80
CA VAL A 66 -3.24 -5.99 -8.99
C VAL A 66 -4.33 -6.83 -8.35
N ILE A 67 -4.51 -6.68 -7.05
CA ILE A 67 -5.54 -7.38 -6.29
C ILE A 67 -6.30 -6.37 -5.45
N TYR A 68 -7.64 -6.40 -5.58
CA TYR A 68 -8.53 -5.56 -4.78
C TYR A 68 -9.12 -6.40 -3.66
N PHE A 69 -9.13 -5.83 -2.45
CA PHE A 69 -9.79 -6.42 -1.26
C PHE A 69 -10.87 -5.45 -0.80
N GLU A 70 -12.12 -5.93 -0.78
CA GLU A 70 -13.24 -5.13 -0.28
C GLU A 70 -13.11 -4.92 1.25
N LYS A 71 -13.76 -3.87 1.76
CA LYS A 71 -13.70 -3.49 3.19
C LYS A 71 -13.87 -4.67 4.13
N THR A 72 -14.86 -5.53 3.86
CA THR A 72 -15.23 -6.61 4.77
C THR A 72 -14.21 -7.73 4.81
N LYS A 73 -13.30 -7.79 3.84
CA LYS A 73 -12.30 -8.85 3.72
C LYS A 73 -10.86 -8.33 3.79
N SER A 74 -10.67 -7.03 3.91
CA SER A 74 -9.32 -6.47 3.98
C SER A 74 -8.76 -6.51 5.39
N TYR A 75 -7.43 -6.48 5.49
CA TYR A 75 -6.74 -6.41 6.77
C TYR A 75 -7.08 -5.15 7.55
N THR A 76 -7.19 -4.02 6.85
CA THR A 76 -7.38 -2.71 7.48
C THR A 76 -8.85 -2.37 7.75
N GLY A 77 -9.79 -3.11 7.18
CA GLY A 77 -11.20 -2.74 7.21
C GLY A 77 -11.56 -1.64 6.23
N GLU A 78 -10.61 -1.24 5.36
CA GLU A 78 -10.82 -0.26 4.29
C GLU A 78 -10.74 -0.94 2.93
N GLU A 79 -11.27 -0.28 1.89
CA GLU A 79 -10.98 -0.67 0.52
C GLU A 79 -9.46 -0.72 0.35
N THR A 80 -8.94 -1.83 -0.12
CA THR A 80 -7.49 -2.03 -0.22
C THR A 80 -7.12 -2.57 -1.59
N VAL A 81 -6.05 -2.03 -2.16
CA VAL A 81 -5.47 -2.52 -3.41
C VAL A 81 -4.03 -2.89 -3.13
N GLU A 82 -3.62 -4.09 -3.51
CA GLU A 82 -2.23 -4.50 -3.50
C GLU A 82 -1.72 -4.55 -4.93
N VAL A 83 -0.54 -3.97 -5.13
CA VAL A 83 0.12 -3.91 -6.42
C VAL A 83 1.46 -4.64 -6.28
N HIS A 84 1.61 -5.72 -7.02
CA HIS A 84 2.81 -6.55 -6.98
C HIS A 84 3.66 -6.18 -8.19
N LEU A 85 4.70 -5.39 -7.93
CA LEU A 85 5.62 -4.87 -8.93
C LEU A 85 6.85 -5.76 -9.06
N HIS A 86 7.55 -5.67 -10.18
CA HIS A 86 8.92 -6.20 -10.24
C HIS A 86 9.78 -5.44 -9.23
N GLY A 87 10.63 -6.16 -8.50
CA GLY A 87 11.37 -5.63 -7.36
C GLY A 87 12.54 -4.72 -7.68
N SER A 88 12.52 -4.04 -8.83
CA SER A 88 13.51 -3.05 -9.19
C SER A 88 13.34 -1.80 -8.33
N ILE A 89 14.44 -1.33 -7.75
CA ILE A 89 14.44 -0.10 -6.95
C ILE A 89 13.90 1.06 -7.79
N ALA A 90 14.27 1.14 -9.06
CA ALA A 90 13.82 2.21 -9.95
C ALA A 90 12.31 2.16 -10.19
N ILE A 91 11.76 0.97 -10.47
CA ILE A 91 10.33 0.82 -10.74
C ILE A 91 9.51 1.15 -9.49
N VAL A 92 9.89 0.60 -8.35
CA VAL A 92 9.19 0.85 -7.08
C VAL A 92 9.28 2.32 -6.72
N GLY A 93 10.46 2.93 -6.86
CA GLY A 93 10.67 4.35 -6.59
C GLY A 93 9.78 5.23 -7.45
N MET A 94 9.69 4.96 -8.75
CA MET A 94 8.83 5.72 -9.66
C MET A 94 7.35 5.61 -9.29
N PHE A 95 6.90 4.42 -8.92
CA PHE A 95 5.51 4.20 -8.52
C PHE A 95 5.19 4.92 -7.21
N ILE A 96 6.06 4.80 -6.22
CA ILE A 96 5.90 5.49 -4.92
C ILE A 96 5.90 7.01 -5.10
N ASP A 97 6.81 7.53 -5.93
CA ASP A 97 6.86 8.97 -6.22
C ASP A 97 5.57 9.45 -6.90
N ALA A 98 5.07 8.67 -7.87
CA ALA A 98 3.82 8.98 -8.54
C ALA A 98 2.64 9.01 -7.57
N LEU A 99 2.55 8.01 -6.70
CA LEU A 99 1.52 7.97 -5.65
C LEU A 99 1.62 9.19 -4.74
N GLY A 100 2.83 9.54 -4.34
CA GLY A 100 3.08 10.68 -3.44
C GLY A 100 2.70 12.02 -4.05
N SER A 101 2.62 12.12 -5.38
CA SER A 101 2.21 13.35 -6.06
C SER A 101 0.69 13.55 -6.10
N LEU A 102 -0.08 12.51 -5.79
CA LEU A 102 -1.54 12.58 -5.80
C LEU A 102 -2.05 13.22 -4.50
N LYS A 103 -3.10 14.03 -4.63
CA LYS A 103 -3.61 14.82 -3.49
C LYS A 103 -4.48 14.03 -2.51
N ASP A 104 -5.08 12.93 -2.97
CA ASP A 104 -6.06 12.18 -2.18
C ASP A 104 -5.45 10.99 -1.43
N VAL A 105 -4.16 10.82 -1.51
CA VAL A 105 -3.44 9.71 -0.91
C VAL A 105 -2.12 10.22 -0.32
N ARG A 106 -1.72 9.63 0.80
CA ARG A 106 -0.46 9.99 1.46
C ARG A 106 0.34 8.74 1.81
N GLN A 107 1.63 8.91 1.92
CA GLN A 107 2.49 7.81 2.35
C GLN A 107 2.22 7.47 3.81
N ALA A 108 2.08 6.17 4.10
CA ALA A 108 1.86 5.69 5.45
C ALA A 108 3.14 5.76 6.26
N GLY A 109 3.00 6.11 7.54
CA GLY A 109 4.06 5.95 8.50
C GLY A 109 3.98 4.58 9.17
N PRO A 110 4.97 4.24 10.03
CA PRO A 110 4.96 2.98 10.76
C PRO A 110 3.67 2.83 11.58
N GLY A 111 3.00 1.70 11.45
CA GLY A 111 1.79 1.39 12.19
C GLY A 111 0.50 2.01 11.66
N ASP A 112 0.54 2.76 10.57
CA ASP A 112 -0.68 3.42 10.06
C ASP A 112 -1.73 2.43 9.55
N PHE A 113 -1.32 1.35 8.87
CA PHE A 113 -2.26 0.30 8.45
C PHE A 113 -2.87 -0.41 9.66
N THR A 114 -2.07 -0.66 10.67
CA THR A 114 -2.54 -1.26 11.93
C THR A 114 -3.53 -0.35 12.63
N ARG A 115 -3.28 0.97 12.59
CA ARG A 115 -4.22 1.95 13.15
C ARG A 115 -5.55 1.91 12.42
N GLN A 116 -5.55 1.85 11.09
CA GLN A 116 -6.79 1.69 10.32
C GLN A 116 -7.55 0.44 10.75
N ALA A 117 -6.83 -0.69 10.89
CA ALA A 117 -7.44 -1.95 11.30
C ALA A 117 -8.08 -1.84 12.68
N PHE A 118 -7.41 -1.18 13.61
CA PHE A 118 -7.95 -0.95 14.95
C PHE A 118 -9.19 -0.03 14.91
N GLU A 119 -9.10 1.09 14.20
CA GLU A 119 -10.21 2.04 14.10
C GLU A 119 -11.44 1.42 13.44
N ASN A 120 -11.26 0.46 12.56
CA ASN A 120 -12.35 -0.26 11.89
C ASN A 120 -12.78 -1.53 12.63
N GLY A 121 -12.33 -1.73 13.87
CA GLY A 121 -12.73 -2.86 14.68
C GLY A 121 -12.13 -4.19 14.25
N ARG A 122 -11.06 -4.18 13.46
CA ARG A 122 -10.39 -5.39 12.97
C ARG A 122 -9.39 -5.97 13.95
N MET A 123 -8.97 -5.18 14.94
CA MET A 123 -7.97 -5.58 15.92
C MET A 123 -8.37 -5.10 17.30
N LYS A 124 -8.04 -5.90 18.33
CA LYS A 124 -8.17 -5.50 19.72
C LYS A 124 -6.96 -4.67 20.13
N ILE A 125 -7.11 -3.86 21.17
CA ILE A 125 -6.04 -2.99 21.67
C ILE A 125 -4.77 -3.80 22.01
N SER A 126 -4.93 -4.98 22.61
CA SER A 126 -3.81 -5.85 22.96
C SER A 126 -3.04 -6.33 21.72
N GLU A 127 -3.74 -6.58 20.62
CA GLU A 127 -3.11 -6.97 19.34
C GLU A 127 -2.32 -5.81 18.75
N VAL A 128 -2.86 -4.59 18.82
CA VAL A 128 -2.17 -3.38 18.34
C VAL A 128 -0.87 -3.16 19.12
N GLU A 129 -0.92 -3.27 20.43
CA GLU A 129 0.26 -3.13 21.28
C GLU A 129 1.33 -4.16 20.95
N GLY A 130 0.93 -5.41 20.73
CA GLY A 130 1.85 -6.47 20.34
C GLY A 130 2.54 -6.18 19.01
N LEU A 131 1.79 -5.72 18.00
CA LEU A 131 2.35 -5.36 16.70
C LEU A 131 3.26 -4.13 16.80
N ALA A 132 2.89 -3.13 17.59
CA ALA A 132 3.73 -1.95 17.79
C ALA A 132 5.07 -2.33 18.40
N ASN A 133 5.08 -3.25 19.37
CA ASN A 133 6.31 -3.75 19.98
C ASN A 133 7.18 -4.49 18.96
N LEU A 134 6.59 -5.29 18.09
CA LEU A 134 7.32 -6.01 17.04
C LEU A 134 7.92 -5.04 16.01
N ILE A 135 7.17 -4.03 15.59
CA ILE A 135 7.64 -3.02 14.65
C ILE A 135 8.83 -2.26 15.24
N ASN A 136 8.73 -1.87 16.50
CA ASN A 136 9.81 -1.17 17.20
C ASN A 136 11.05 -2.04 17.33
N ALA A 137 10.88 -3.32 17.63
CA ALA A 137 11.99 -4.28 17.74
C ALA A 137 12.70 -4.44 16.40
N GLU A 138 11.96 -4.54 15.29
CA GLU A 138 12.55 -4.60 13.94
C GLU A 138 13.34 -3.35 13.61
N THR A 139 12.79 -2.17 13.93
CA THR A 139 13.45 -0.89 13.65
C THR A 139 14.76 -0.78 14.43
N GLU A 140 14.78 -1.17 15.69
CA GLU A 140 15.99 -1.17 16.49
C GLU A 140 17.03 -2.15 15.95
N SER A 141 16.60 -3.33 15.56
CA SER A 141 17.46 -4.33 14.97
C SER A 141 18.11 -3.85 13.68
N GLN A 142 17.32 -3.21 12.81
CA GLN A 142 17.84 -2.63 11.56
C GLN A 142 18.82 -1.50 11.83
N LYS A 143 18.56 -0.67 12.82
CA LYS A 143 19.45 0.41 13.21
C LYS A 143 20.80 -0.11 13.72
N ILE A 144 20.79 -1.16 14.51
CA ILE A 144 22.01 -1.80 15.01
C ILE A 144 22.81 -2.38 13.85
N GLN A 145 22.17 -3.01 12.87
CA GLN A 145 22.86 -3.58 11.71
C GLN A 145 23.45 -2.52 10.78
N ALA A 146 22.87 -1.33 10.72
CA ALA A 146 23.37 -0.24 9.89
C ALA A 146 24.60 0.46 10.46
N GLU A 147 24.86 0.30 11.74
CA GLU A 147 26.05 0.83 12.41
C GLU A 147 27.23 -0.16 12.30
#